data_55c3f17bcff43e8641369d54b8e00be9
#
_entry.id   55c3f17bcff43e8641369d54b8e00be9
#
_cell.length_a   1.000
_cell.length_b   1.000
_cell.length_c   1.000
_cell.angle_alpha   90.00
_cell.angle_beta   90.00
_cell.angle_gamma   90.00
#
_symmetry.space_group_name_H-M   'P 1'
#
loop_
_entity.id
_entity.type
_entity.pdbx_description
1 polymer ?
#
loop_
_entity_poly.entity_id
_entity_poly.type
_entity_poly.pdbx_seq_one_letter_code
_entity_poly.pdbx_strand_id
1 'polypeptide(L)'
;LDGMLLARTINNFKFKPKIVFITAYKEHAVDAFELEAFDYILKPYSDDRIISMLNKLEKSYSSNISIDNKLEEEKKFVQKSKASSISLWKNDKLRVVNIKDIYYCEARERETIVYTKDSEYIVKESIKEFEKNLDTNLFFKTHRSYIVNVSKINEIIPWFNNTYKLKLDDINSEIPVSRSKIKDFRIIMNI
;
A
#
# COMPACT_ATOMS: atom_id res chain seq x y z
N LEU A 1 -3.20 -34.98 -0.89
CA LEU A 1 -4.22 -33.94 -0.67
C LEU A 1 -5.03 -33.82 -1.95
N ASP A 2 -6.35 -33.99 -1.86
CA ASP A 2 -7.23 -33.83 -3.02
C ASP A 2 -7.37 -32.33 -3.36
N GLY A 3 -6.95 -31.95 -4.57
CA GLY A 3 -6.99 -30.57 -5.04
C GLY A 3 -8.43 -30.02 -5.16
N MET A 4 -9.42 -30.88 -5.38
CA MET A 4 -10.82 -30.49 -5.44
C MET A 4 -11.35 -30.13 -4.04
N LEU A 5 -10.97 -30.89 -3.02
CA LEU A 5 -11.32 -30.57 -1.62
C LEU A 5 -10.68 -29.25 -1.18
N LEU A 6 -9.42 -29.02 -1.57
CA LEU A 6 -8.74 -27.75 -1.28
C LEU A 6 -9.46 -26.57 -1.96
N ALA A 7 -9.84 -26.70 -3.22
CA ALA A 7 -10.58 -25.67 -3.95
C ALA A 7 -11.93 -25.37 -3.31
N ARG A 8 -12.69 -26.38 -2.87
CA ARG A 8 -13.94 -26.20 -2.11
C ARG A 8 -13.72 -25.40 -0.83
N THR A 9 -12.64 -25.69 -0.11
CA THR A 9 -12.31 -24.97 1.14
C THR A 9 -11.97 -23.51 0.84
N ILE A 10 -11.19 -23.24 -0.20
CA ILE A 10 -10.78 -21.87 -0.62
C ILE A 10 -12.01 -21.06 -1.09
N ASN A 11 -12.99 -21.70 -1.72
CA ASN A 11 -14.21 -21.03 -2.18
C ASN A 11 -15.08 -20.45 -1.04
N ASN A 12 -14.86 -20.89 0.20
CA ASN A 12 -15.51 -20.32 1.38
C ASN A 12 -14.79 -19.08 1.93
N PHE A 13 -13.66 -18.68 1.35
CA PHE A 13 -12.91 -17.50 1.82
C PHE A 13 -13.59 -16.21 1.34
N LYS A 14 -13.52 -15.18 2.17
CA LYS A 14 -14.02 -13.83 1.84
C LYS A 14 -13.33 -13.23 0.60
N PHE A 15 -12.06 -13.56 0.39
CA PHE A 15 -11.28 -13.18 -0.78
C PHE A 15 -10.89 -14.46 -1.51
N LYS A 16 -11.55 -14.71 -2.63
CA LYS A 16 -11.36 -15.91 -3.45
C LYS A 16 -10.21 -15.70 -4.43
N PRO A 17 -9.11 -16.46 -4.34
CA PRO A 17 -8.07 -16.45 -5.38
C PRO A 17 -8.61 -17.11 -6.66
N LYS A 18 -8.04 -16.78 -7.80
CA LYS A 18 -8.29 -17.50 -9.05
C LYS A 18 -7.61 -18.87 -8.98
N ILE A 19 -8.38 -19.94 -9.13
CA ILE A 19 -7.90 -21.33 -9.06
C ILE A 19 -7.74 -21.86 -10.46
N VAL A 20 -6.58 -22.40 -10.79
CA VAL A 20 -6.30 -23.09 -12.05
C VAL A 20 -5.88 -24.54 -11.73
N PHE A 21 -6.57 -25.51 -12.31
CA PHE A 21 -6.19 -26.91 -12.21
C PHE A 21 -5.28 -27.30 -13.37
N ILE A 22 -4.16 -27.96 -13.07
CA ILE A 22 -3.25 -28.53 -14.07
C ILE A 22 -3.08 -30.04 -13.73
N THR A 23 -3.70 -30.90 -14.51
CA THR A 23 -3.86 -32.30 -14.17
C THR A 23 -3.85 -33.20 -15.40
N ALA A 24 -3.63 -34.51 -15.22
CA ALA A 24 -3.79 -35.52 -16.26
C ALA A 24 -5.22 -36.08 -16.34
N TYR A 25 -6.06 -35.82 -15.36
CA TYR A 25 -7.41 -36.37 -15.24
C TYR A 25 -8.43 -35.49 -16.00
N LYS A 26 -9.18 -36.09 -16.95
CA LYS A 26 -10.20 -35.38 -17.74
C LYS A 26 -11.55 -35.34 -17.02
N GLU A 27 -11.83 -36.36 -16.23
CA GLU A 27 -13.09 -36.61 -15.56
C GLU A 27 -13.51 -35.55 -14.55
N HIS A 28 -12.56 -34.84 -13.97
CA HIS A 28 -12.85 -33.79 -12.97
C HIS A 28 -13.06 -32.39 -13.56
N ALA A 29 -13.12 -32.26 -14.89
CA ALA A 29 -13.31 -30.95 -15.53
C ALA A 29 -14.67 -30.33 -15.19
N VAL A 30 -15.72 -31.14 -15.07
CA VAL A 30 -17.07 -30.70 -14.69
C VAL A 30 -17.08 -30.21 -13.24
N ASP A 31 -16.46 -30.98 -12.34
CA ASP A 31 -16.36 -30.61 -10.93
C ASP A 31 -15.59 -29.29 -10.74
N ALA A 32 -14.52 -29.11 -11.51
CA ALA A 32 -13.74 -27.87 -11.50
C ALA A 32 -14.58 -26.66 -12.00
N PHE A 33 -15.44 -26.87 -12.97
CA PHE A 33 -16.37 -25.84 -13.45
C PHE A 33 -17.40 -25.48 -12.38
N GLU A 34 -17.99 -26.45 -11.69
CA GLU A 34 -18.91 -26.22 -10.57
C GLU A 34 -18.24 -25.48 -9.40
N LEU A 35 -16.93 -25.63 -9.25
CA LEU A 35 -16.13 -24.92 -8.26
C LEU A 35 -15.67 -23.52 -8.73
N GLU A 36 -16.21 -23.05 -9.86
CA GLU A 36 -15.84 -21.75 -10.45
C GLU A 36 -14.33 -21.58 -10.69
N ALA A 37 -13.64 -22.71 -11.02
CA ALA A 37 -12.22 -22.66 -11.36
C ALA A 37 -12.00 -21.71 -12.55
N PHE A 38 -10.94 -20.92 -12.48
CA PHE A 38 -10.60 -19.94 -13.51
C PHE A 38 -10.21 -20.63 -14.83
N ASP A 39 -9.48 -21.73 -14.75
CA ASP A 39 -9.12 -22.55 -15.91
C ASP A 39 -8.81 -23.99 -15.48
N TYR A 40 -8.88 -24.90 -16.48
CA TYR A 40 -8.57 -26.33 -16.33
C TYR A 40 -7.65 -26.75 -17.48
N ILE A 41 -6.44 -27.21 -17.14
CA ILE A 41 -5.40 -27.54 -18.12
C ILE A 41 -5.04 -29.01 -17.98
N LEU A 42 -5.18 -29.75 -19.08
CA LEU A 42 -4.82 -31.15 -19.14
C LEU A 42 -3.36 -31.33 -19.50
N LYS A 43 -2.69 -32.25 -18.81
CA LYS A 43 -1.36 -32.74 -19.16
C LYS A 43 -1.48 -33.83 -20.24
N PRO A 44 -0.57 -33.85 -21.26
CA PRO A 44 0.49 -32.87 -21.54
C PRO A 44 -0.09 -31.58 -22.15
N TYR A 45 0.50 -30.44 -21.80
CA TYR A 45 0.12 -29.12 -22.32
C TYR A 45 1.29 -28.50 -23.08
N SER A 46 0.96 -27.60 -24.02
CA SER A 46 1.95 -26.78 -24.73
C SER A 46 2.21 -25.48 -23.99
N ASP A 47 3.37 -24.86 -24.25
CA ASP A 47 3.71 -23.53 -23.70
C ASP A 47 2.67 -22.49 -24.12
N ASP A 48 2.15 -22.55 -25.37
CA ASP A 48 1.10 -21.67 -25.87
C ASP A 48 -0.19 -21.74 -25.02
N ARG A 49 -0.53 -22.94 -24.52
CA ARG A 49 -1.70 -23.14 -23.66
C ARG A 49 -1.53 -22.42 -22.31
N ILE A 50 -0.32 -22.48 -21.75
CA ILE A 50 0.01 -21.77 -20.50
C ILE A 50 0.02 -20.25 -20.73
N ILE A 51 0.66 -19.79 -21.82
CA ILE A 51 0.70 -18.36 -22.19
C ILE A 51 -0.73 -17.80 -22.38
N SER A 52 -1.58 -18.56 -23.08
CA SER A 52 -2.98 -18.20 -23.29
C SER A 52 -3.75 -18.05 -21.97
N MET A 53 -3.55 -18.98 -21.02
CA MET A 53 -4.16 -18.92 -19.69
C MET A 53 -3.66 -17.71 -18.92
N LEU A 54 -2.34 -17.43 -18.93
CA LEU A 54 -1.75 -16.27 -18.25
C LEU A 54 -2.29 -14.95 -18.83
N ASN A 55 -2.39 -14.84 -20.16
CA ASN A 55 -2.97 -13.68 -20.83
C ASN A 55 -4.46 -13.49 -20.46
N LYS A 56 -5.22 -14.60 -20.35
CA LYS A 56 -6.61 -14.56 -19.88
C LYS A 56 -6.69 -14.12 -18.42
N LEU A 57 -5.74 -14.58 -17.59
CA LEU A 57 -5.65 -14.21 -16.18
C LEU A 57 -5.36 -12.71 -16.05
N GLU A 58 -4.36 -12.19 -16.76
CA GLU A 58 -4.01 -10.77 -16.80
C GLU A 58 -5.20 -9.91 -17.24
N LYS A 59 -5.88 -10.29 -18.34
CA LYS A 59 -7.10 -9.60 -18.78
C LYS A 59 -8.21 -9.65 -17.74
N SER A 60 -8.36 -10.74 -16.99
CA SER A 60 -9.38 -10.84 -15.93
C SER A 60 -9.09 -9.93 -14.74
N TYR A 61 -7.81 -9.68 -14.46
CA TYR A 61 -7.43 -8.66 -13.47
C TYR A 61 -7.56 -7.25 -14.06
N SER A 62 -7.22 -7.06 -15.34
CA SER A 62 -7.38 -5.78 -16.03
C SER A 62 -8.84 -5.41 -16.30
N SER A 63 -9.72 -6.38 -16.56
CA SER A 63 -11.17 -6.16 -16.72
C SER A 63 -11.91 -6.05 -15.39
N ASN A 64 -11.42 -6.66 -14.33
CA ASN A 64 -11.85 -6.33 -12.96
C ASN A 64 -11.41 -4.92 -12.57
N ILE A 65 -10.26 -4.44 -13.08
CA ILE A 65 -9.86 -3.03 -13.01
C ILE A 65 -10.84 -2.14 -13.79
N SER A 66 -11.52 -2.63 -14.85
CA SER A 66 -12.48 -1.84 -15.66
C SER A 66 -13.90 -1.86 -15.10
N ILE A 67 -14.31 -2.90 -14.37
CA ILE A 67 -15.57 -2.95 -13.62
C ILE A 67 -15.39 -2.34 -12.22
N ASP A 68 -14.26 -2.58 -11.60
CA ASP A 68 -13.83 -1.83 -10.42
C ASP A 68 -13.55 -0.35 -10.75
N ASN A 69 -13.19 0.02 -12.00
CA ASN A 69 -13.06 1.44 -12.37
C ASN A 69 -14.39 2.20 -12.40
N LYS A 70 -15.56 1.55 -12.59
CA LYS A 70 -16.86 2.22 -12.36
C LYS A 70 -17.24 2.25 -10.87
N LEU A 71 -16.95 1.17 -10.14
CA LEU A 71 -17.06 1.13 -8.68
C LEU A 71 -15.84 1.79 -7.99
N GLU A 72 -14.69 1.87 -8.67
CA GLU A 72 -13.51 2.61 -8.22
C GLU A 72 -13.52 4.07 -8.70
N GLU A 73 -14.26 4.47 -9.72
CA GLU A 73 -14.56 5.89 -9.93
C GLU A 73 -15.52 6.40 -8.86
N GLU A 74 -16.51 5.61 -8.44
CA GLU A 74 -17.28 5.93 -7.24
C GLU A 74 -16.48 5.73 -5.95
N LYS A 75 -15.63 4.68 -5.86
CA LYS A 75 -14.70 4.48 -4.73
C LYS A 75 -13.48 5.41 -4.80
N LYS A 76 -12.98 5.78 -5.97
CA LYS A 76 -11.95 6.83 -6.13
C LYS A 76 -12.52 8.22 -5.90
N PHE A 77 -13.79 8.46 -6.15
CA PHE A 77 -14.45 9.69 -5.71
C PHE A 77 -14.66 9.71 -4.19
N VAL A 78 -14.97 8.55 -3.59
CA VAL A 78 -15.05 8.37 -2.13
C VAL A 78 -13.66 8.21 -1.49
N GLN A 79 -12.67 7.58 -2.18
CA GLN A 79 -11.28 7.49 -1.71
C GLN A 79 -10.46 8.75 -2.03
N LYS A 80 -10.72 9.48 -3.13
CA LYS A 80 -10.14 10.83 -3.30
C LYS A 80 -10.65 11.83 -2.28
N SER A 81 -11.87 11.68 -1.79
CA SER A 81 -12.35 12.45 -0.65
C SER A 81 -11.90 11.87 0.70
N LYS A 82 -11.58 10.55 0.79
CA LYS A 82 -10.97 9.93 1.98
C LYS A 82 -9.44 9.99 2.01
N ALA A 83 -8.79 10.03 0.85
CA ALA A 83 -7.33 10.18 0.74
C ALA A 83 -6.84 11.60 1.09
N SER A 84 -7.73 12.55 1.34
CA SER A 84 -7.35 13.87 1.86
C SER A 84 -7.34 13.95 3.37
N SER A 85 -7.87 12.95 4.09
CA SER A 85 -8.00 13.00 5.55
C SER A 85 -7.79 11.62 6.19
N ILE A 86 -7.22 11.62 7.37
CA ILE A 86 -7.01 10.45 8.21
C ILE A 86 -7.63 10.67 9.58
N SER A 87 -8.23 9.62 10.15
CA SER A 87 -8.81 9.69 11.49
C SER A 87 -7.80 9.27 12.54
N LEU A 88 -7.46 10.17 13.45
CA LEU A 88 -6.45 9.99 14.50
C LEU A 88 -7.06 10.20 15.90
N TRP A 89 -6.62 9.40 16.87
CA TRP A 89 -7.04 9.53 18.26
C TRP A 89 -6.29 10.65 18.97
N LYS A 90 -7.02 11.50 19.69
CA LYS A 90 -6.48 12.52 20.60
C LYS A 90 -7.46 12.72 21.75
N ASN A 91 -7.01 12.52 23.01
CA ASN A 91 -7.81 12.72 24.22
C ASN A 91 -9.16 11.98 24.15
N ASP A 92 -9.13 10.68 23.89
CA ASP A 92 -10.29 9.78 23.75
C ASP A 92 -11.32 10.20 22.68
N LYS A 93 -10.93 11.09 21.76
CA LYS A 93 -11.75 11.53 20.64
C LYS A 93 -11.06 11.22 19.32
N LEU A 94 -11.85 10.76 18.37
CA LEU A 94 -11.41 10.58 16.99
C LEU A 94 -11.45 11.95 16.28
N ARG A 95 -10.30 12.38 15.76
CA ARG A 95 -10.16 13.63 15.00
C ARG A 95 -9.89 13.29 13.54
N VAL A 96 -10.62 13.94 12.65
CA VAL A 96 -10.36 13.88 11.21
C VAL A 96 -9.32 14.95 10.88
N VAL A 97 -8.13 14.51 10.45
CA VAL A 97 -6.98 15.36 10.13
C VAL A 97 -6.76 15.29 8.63
N ASN A 98 -6.63 16.44 7.97
CA ASN A 98 -6.27 16.47 6.57
C ASN A 98 -4.81 16.01 6.42
N ILE A 99 -4.55 15.08 5.49
CA ILE A 99 -3.19 14.53 5.26
C ILE A 99 -2.19 15.64 4.92
N LYS A 100 -2.62 16.70 4.23
CA LYS A 100 -1.78 17.86 3.91
C LYS A 100 -1.36 18.67 5.14
N ASP A 101 -2.12 18.55 6.25
CA ASP A 101 -1.81 19.25 7.50
C ASP A 101 -0.81 18.47 8.37
N ILE A 102 -0.48 17.24 7.99
CA ILE A 102 0.57 16.45 8.63
C ILE A 102 1.94 16.98 8.16
N TYR A 103 2.80 17.32 9.09
CA TYR A 103 4.16 17.79 8.87
C TYR A 103 5.15 16.64 8.83
N TYR A 104 5.13 15.80 9.86
CA TYR A 104 5.97 14.62 9.94
C TYR A 104 5.39 13.59 10.90
N CYS A 105 5.92 12.38 10.83
CA CYS A 105 5.62 11.31 11.76
C CYS A 105 6.93 10.80 12.39
N GLU A 106 6.88 10.50 13.67
CA GLU A 106 8.00 10.00 14.45
C GLU A 106 7.66 8.66 15.09
N ALA A 107 8.57 7.68 14.97
CA ALA A 107 8.47 6.44 15.74
C ALA A 107 8.93 6.68 17.17
N ARG A 108 8.07 6.42 18.14
CA ARG A 108 8.37 6.46 19.55
C ARG A 108 7.97 5.12 20.19
N GLU A 109 8.96 4.33 20.58
CA GLU A 109 8.78 2.98 21.11
C GLU A 109 8.03 2.07 20.12
N ARG A 110 6.76 1.73 20.40
CA ARG A 110 5.90 0.89 19.53
C ARG A 110 4.78 1.68 18.87
N GLU A 111 4.79 3.00 19.00
CA GLU A 111 3.76 3.91 18.53
C GLU A 111 4.33 4.85 17.47
N THR A 112 3.44 5.46 16.71
CA THR A 112 3.77 6.54 15.78
C THR A 112 3.11 7.82 16.26
N ILE A 113 3.92 8.86 16.44
CA ILE A 113 3.42 10.20 16.73
C ILE A 113 3.29 10.96 15.42
N VAL A 114 2.12 11.49 15.16
CA VAL A 114 1.79 12.29 13.96
C VAL A 114 1.71 13.75 14.37
N TYR A 115 2.55 14.57 13.75
CA TYR A 115 2.66 16.01 14.06
C TYR A 115 1.96 16.83 12.98
N THR A 116 1.09 17.71 13.43
CA THR A 116 0.52 18.81 12.64
C THR A 116 1.02 20.15 13.18
N LYS A 117 0.65 21.27 12.58
CA LYS A 117 1.05 22.61 13.05
C LYS A 117 0.74 22.81 14.54
N ASP A 118 -0.46 22.45 14.97
CA ASP A 118 -0.99 22.81 16.28
C ASP A 118 -1.20 21.61 17.21
N SER A 119 -0.88 20.41 16.76
CA SER A 119 -1.24 19.19 17.51
C SER A 119 -0.34 18.02 17.21
N GLU A 120 -0.22 17.14 18.19
CA GLU A 120 0.32 15.79 18.04
C GLU A 120 -0.77 14.75 18.29
N TYR A 121 -0.67 13.62 17.60
CA TYR A 121 -1.59 12.49 17.69
C TYR A 121 -0.81 11.20 17.89
N ILE A 122 -1.27 10.32 18.74
CA ILE A 122 -0.64 9.04 19.01
C ILE A 122 -1.40 7.96 18.24
N VAL A 123 -0.65 7.18 17.44
CA VAL A 123 -1.18 6.05 16.69
C VAL A 123 -0.52 4.78 17.21
N LYS A 124 -1.33 3.81 17.66
CA LYS A 124 -0.86 2.53 18.22
C LYS A 124 -0.43 1.54 17.12
N GLU A 125 0.33 2.03 16.16
CA GLU A 125 0.89 1.27 15.05
C GLU A 125 2.36 1.62 14.89
N SER A 126 3.15 0.69 14.36
CA SER A 126 4.53 0.99 13.99
C SER A 126 4.58 1.99 12.83
N ILE A 127 5.63 2.80 12.77
CA ILE A 127 5.83 3.78 11.68
C ILE A 127 5.86 3.11 10.29
N LYS A 128 6.27 1.85 10.21
CA LYS A 128 6.27 1.06 8.96
C LYS A 128 4.85 0.70 8.51
N GLU A 129 3.95 0.45 9.44
CA GLU A 129 2.55 0.16 9.12
C GLU A 129 1.80 1.44 8.80
N PHE A 130 2.01 2.48 9.59
CA PHE A 130 1.42 3.79 9.36
C PHE A 130 1.82 4.40 8.00
N GLU A 131 3.07 4.20 7.55
CA GLU A 131 3.57 4.61 6.24
C GLU A 131 2.67 4.18 5.07
N LYS A 132 2.02 3.02 5.17
CA LYS A 132 1.12 2.48 4.12
C LYS A 132 -0.16 3.31 3.94
N ASN A 133 -0.52 4.11 4.94
CA ASN A 133 -1.71 4.97 4.93
C ASN A 133 -1.41 6.37 4.37
N LEU A 134 -0.14 6.67 4.08
CA LEU A 134 0.32 7.96 3.60
C LEU A 134 0.56 7.95 2.08
N ASP A 135 0.29 9.07 1.43
CA ASP A 135 0.57 9.24 0.01
C ASP A 135 2.07 9.38 -0.23
N THR A 136 2.67 8.45 -0.97
CA THR A 136 4.09 8.42 -1.32
C THR A 136 4.55 9.62 -2.16
N ASN A 137 3.63 10.37 -2.79
CA ASN A 137 3.95 11.61 -3.50
C ASN A 137 4.13 12.79 -2.54
N LEU A 138 3.53 12.72 -1.36
CA LEU A 138 3.59 13.78 -0.34
C LEU A 138 4.56 13.46 0.79
N PHE A 139 4.78 12.18 1.08
CA PHE A 139 5.55 11.74 2.23
C PHE A 139 6.77 10.93 1.84
N PHE A 140 7.88 11.26 2.48
CA PHE A 140 9.14 10.55 2.30
C PHE A 140 9.71 10.08 3.64
N LYS A 141 10.12 8.81 3.70
CA LYS A 141 10.77 8.24 4.88
C LYS A 141 12.25 8.62 4.91
N THR A 142 12.58 9.63 5.68
CA THR A 142 13.94 10.18 5.80
C THR A 142 14.85 9.33 6.68
N HIS A 143 14.27 8.65 7.68
CA HIS A 143 14.97 7.85 8.67
C HIS A 143 14.12 6.65 9.09
N ARG A 144 14.71 5.63 9.72
CA ARG A 144 13.94 4.50 10.28
C ARG A 144 12.83 4.94 11.23
N SER A 145 13.00 6.11 11.86
CA SER A 145 12.07 6.68 12.85
C SER A 145 11.33 7.92 12.34
N TYR A 146 11.55 8.39 11.12
CA TYR A 146 10.93 9.61 10.63
C TYR A 146 10.38 9.47 9.21
N ILE A 147 9.15 9.97 9.04
CA ILE A 147 8.52 10.20 7.73
C ILE A 147 8.15 11.69 7.68
N VAL A 148 8.51 12.39 6.63
CA VAL A 148 8.29 13.83 6.47
C VAL A 148 7.36 14.10 5.30
N ASN A 149 6.49 15.11 5.43
CA ASN A 149 5.76 15.68 4.31
C ASN A 149 6.72 16.61 3.54
N VAL A 150 7.06 16.21 2.31
CA VAL A 150 8.05 16.94 1.51
C VAL A 150 7.59 18.36 1.15
N SER A 151 6.28 18.62 1.08
CA SER A 151 5.73 19.95 0.81
C SER A 151 5.84 20.91 2.00
N LYS A 152 6.23 20.42 3.18
CA LYS A 152 6.40 21.20 4.41
C LYS A 152 7.87 21.47 4.73
N ILE A 153 8.81 21.03 3.88
CA ILE A 153 10.23 21.28 4.05
C ILE A 153 10.51 22.73 3.64
N ASN A 154 11.04 23.52 4.56
CA ASN A 154 11.47 24.91 4.34
C ASN A 154 12.97 25.01 4.05
N GLU A 155 13.79 24.32 4.86
CA GLU A 155 15.25 24.36 4.70
C GLU A 155 15.85 22.96 4.71
N ILE A 156 16.85 22.75 3.87
CA ILE A 156 17.70 21.55 3.83
C ILE A 156 19.09 21.94 4.29
N ILE A 157 19.46 21.52 5.49
CA ILE A 157 20.72 21.89 6.12
C ILE A 157 21.72 20.75 5.92
N PRO A 158 22.86 20.99 5.21
CA PRO A 158 23.94 20.03 5.16
C PRO A 158 24.46 19.72 6.56
N TRP A 159 24.68 18.43 6.84
CA TRP A 159 25.11 17.94 8.14
C TRP A 159 26.30 17.01 8.02
N PHE A 160 26.87 16.60 9.15
CA PHE A 160 28.06 15.75 9.18
C PHE A 160 27.91 14.49 8.31
N ASN A 161 29.03 14.02 7.75
CA ASN A 161 29.10 12.81 6.93
C ASN A 161 28.17 12.83 5.68
N ASN A 162 28.04 13.96 5.02
CA ASN A 162 27.19 14.15 3.84
C ASN A 162 25.71 13.78 4.10
N THR A 163 25.21 13.99 5.29
CA THR A 163 23.81 13.85 5.62
C THR A 163 23.10 15.20 5.58
N TYR A 164 21.79 15.21 5.84
CA TYR A 164 20.98 16.42 5.91
C TYR A 164 20.14 16.44 7.17
N LYS A 165 19.84 17.64 7.65
CA LYS A 165 18.74 17.93 8.56
C LYS A 165 17.73 18.80 7.82
N LEU A 166 16.45 18.53 8.03
CA LEU A 166 15.35 19.25 7.42
C LEU A 166 14.69 20.12 8.48
N LYS A 167 14.52 21.40 8.16
CA LYS A 167 13.60 22.25 8.91
C LYS A 167 12.28 22.33 8.20
N LEU A 168 11.21 22.33 8.95
CA LEU A 168 9.85 22.38 8.46
C LEU A 168 9.27 23.77 8.68
N ASP A 169 8.31 24.13 7.83
CA ASP A 169 7.54 25.36 8.02
C ASP A 169 6.81 25.34 9.37
N ASP A 170 6.76 26.49 10.03
CA ASP A 170 5.94 26.71 11.22
C ASP A 170 6.21 25.79 12.43
N ILE A 171 7.09 24.79 12.33
CA ILE A 171 7.42 23.87 13.41
C ILE A 171 8.93 23.91 13.70
N ASN A 172 9.27 24.17 14.95
CA ASN A 172 10.67 24.18 15.36
C ASN A 172 11.21 22.75 15.61
N SER A 173 11.23 21.94 14.56
CA SER A 173 11.73 20.57 14.59
C SER A 173 12.75 20.35 13.48
N GLU A 174 13.84 19.66 13.80
CA GLU A 174 14.87 19.26 12.84
C GLU A 174 14.77 17.76 12.57
N ILE A 175 14.42 17.38 11.35
CA ILE A 175 14.24 15.98 10.95
C ILE A 175 15.49 15.46 10.26
N PRO A 176 16.14 14.39 10.76
CA PRO A 176 17.35 13.86 10.13
C PRO A 176 17.04 13.05 8.87
N VAL A 177 17.93 13.14 7.87
CA VAL A 177 17.96 12.24 6.72
C VAL A 177 19.08 11.23 6.92
N SER A 178 18.73 9.94 7.00
CA SER A 178 19.72 8.87 7.19
C SER A 178 20.57 8.67 5.94
N ARG A 179 21.82 8.18 6.11
CA ARG A 179 22.76 7.93 4.99
C ARG A 179 22.17 7.06 3.89
N SER A 180 21.41 6.04 4.25
CA SER A 180 20.76 5.14 3.30
C SER A 180 19.67 5.80 2.47
N LYS A 181 19.16 6.95 2.90
CA LYS A 181 18.07 7.69 2.26
C LYS A 181 18.51 8.93 1.48
N ILE A 182 19.78 9.30 1.56
CA ILE A 182 20.30 10.53 0.92
C ILE A 182 20.12 10.49 -0.60
N LYS A 183 20.43 9.35 -1.23
CA LYS A 183 20.34 9.21 -2.70
C LYS A 183 18.91 9.43 -3.19
N ASP A 184 17.94 8.76 -2.55
CA ASP A 184 16.53 8.88 -2.90
C ASP A 184 16.02 10.29 -2.59
N PHE A 185 16.44 10.88 -1.46
CA PHE A 185 16.07 12.22 -1.04
C PHE A 185 16.54 13.28 -2.03
N ARG A 186 17.79 13.18 -2.52
CA ARG A 186 18.31 14.10 -3.54
C ARG A 186 17.48 14.07 -4.83
N ILE A 187 17.08 12.89 -5.27
CA ILE A 187 16.25 12.73 -6.47
C ILE A 187 14.89 13.43 -6.25
N ILE A 188 14.25 13.22 -5.10
CA ILE A 188 12.94 13.81 -4.79
C ILE A 188 13.01 15.34 -4.69
N MET A 189 14.11 15.88 -4.13
CA MET A 189 14.29 17.31 -3.93
C MET A 189 15.01 18.03 -5.09
N ASN A 190 15.41 17.29 -6.14
CA ASN A 190 16.18 17.80 -7.30
C ASN A 190 17.49 18.52 -6.92
N ILE A 191 18.27 17.93 -5.97
CA ILE A 191 19.54 18.48 -5.47
C ILE A 191 20.71 17.50 -5.61
#